data_544702fbadab612b0959b77aa52ed714
#
_entry.id   544702fbadab612b0959b77aa52ed714
#
_cell.length_a   1.000
_cell.length_b   1.000
_cell.length_c   1.000
_cell.angle_alpha   90.00
_cell.angle_beta   90.00
_cell.angle_gamma   90.00
#
_symmetry.space_group_name_H-M   'P 1'
#
loop_
_entity.id
_entity.type
_entity.pdbx_description
1 polymer ?
#
loop_
_entity_poly.entity_id
_entity_poly.type
_entity_poly.pdbx_seq_one_letter_code
_entity_poly.pdbx_strand_id
1 'polypeptide(L)'
;MEREYFKELSRRLREEGTETSLANKQKLEVLLHGQPVLYVSTTSDVFLLPAGSKSEEASELYHRVAAVADEVYEYVKVLQGAPLLHVSRLNEDFRLLADFGGAVLAGRERENSRGYQFVTWIWNYNRQGISHGHYYEGNYQAAKQDFAVRSGLISRAQLFSPEQLAELYRATDFLLEEGPEPDEKLPNDQPDGNQAETLREDDSIHPA
;
A
#
# COMPACT_ATOMS: atom_id res chain seq x y z
N MET A 1 12.87 18.41 -2.18
CA MET A 1 11.89 17.55 -1.49
C MET A 1 10.76 18.34 -0.86
N GLU A 2 10.98 19.14 0.16
CA GLU A 2 9.95 19.83 0.94
C GLU A 2 8.97 20.66 0.10
N ARG A 3 9.48 21.49 -0.82
CA ARG A 3 8.66 22.33 -1.69
C ARG A 3 7.77 21.52 -2.64
N GLU A 4 8.29 20.44 -3.23
CA GLU A 4 7.53 19.59 -4.14
C GLU A 4 6.49 18.77 -3.38
N TYR A 5 6.83 18.30 -2.18
CA TYR A 5 5.90 17.61 -1.30
C TYR A 5 4.68 18.47 -0.96
N PHE A 6 4.87 19.67 -0.42
CA PHE A 6 3.76 20.55 -0.07
C PHE A 6 2.96 21.03 -1.28
N LYS A 7 3.62 21.25 -2.42
CA LYS A 7 2.95 21.60 -3.68
C LYS A 7 1.98 20.49 -4.08
N GLU A 8 2.45 19.23 -4.07
CA GLU A 8 1.64 18.09 -4.45
C GLU A 8 0.58 17.75 -3.41
N LEU A 9 0.93 17.77 -2.12
CA LEU A 9 -0.04 17.57 -1.04
C LEU A 9 -1.18 18.59 -1.12
N SER A 10 -0.87 19.86 -1.29
CA SER A 10 -1.88 20.91 -1.44
C SER A 10 -2.76 20.70 -2.69
N ARG A 11 -2.19 20.21 -3.78
CA ARG A 11 -2.93 19.87 -5.00
C ARG A 11 -3.92 18.72 -4.73
N ARG A 12 -3.46 17.61 -4.15
CA ARG A 12 -4.27 16.44 -3.84
C ARG A 12 -5.41 16.76 -2.87
N LEU A 13 -5.10 17.46 -1.79
CA LEU A 13 -6.12 17.86 -0.81
C LEU A 13 -7.18 18.78 -1.41
N ARG A 14 -6.81 19.70 -2.32
CA ARG A 14 -7.78 20.55 -3.02
C ARG A 14 -8.67 19.77 -3.98
N GLU A 15 -8.17 18.75 -4.64
CA GLU A 15 -8.98 17.86 -5.48
C GLU A 15 -10.04 17.12 -4.67
N GLU A 16 -9.78 16.89 -3.37
CA GLU A 16 -10.72 16.31 -2.41
C GLU A 16 -11.59 17.37 -1.70
N GLY A 17 -11.54 18.63 -2.16
CA GLY A 17 -12.34 19.72 -1.59
C GLY A 17 -11.80 20.30 -0.28
N THR A 18 -10.55 19.98 0.10
CA THR A 18 -9.92 20.47 1.32
C THR A 18 -9.07 21.71 1.05
N GLU A 19 -9.31 22.78 1.77
CA GLU A 19 -8.55 24.02 1.65
C GLU A 19 -7.21 23.93 2.41
N THR A 20 -6.16 24.48 1.80
CA THR A 20 -4.81 24.50 2.39
C THR A 20 -4.17 25.89 2.26
N SER A 21 -3.34 26.23 3.24
CA SER A 21 -2.52 27.43 3.25
C SER A 21 -1.09 27.10 3.63
N LEU A 22 -0.12 27.67 2.92
CA LEU A 22 1.29 27.48 3.26
C LEU A 22 1.69 28.49 4.35
N ALA A 23 1.71 28.07 5.61
CA ALA A 23 2.08 28.95 6.72
C ALA A 23 3.55 29.36 6.64
N ASN A 24 4.45 28.42 6.27
CA ASN A 24 5.88 28.65 6.04
C ASN A 24 6.51 27.47 5.29
N LYS A 25 7.85 27.48 5.11
CA LYS A 25 8.56 26.40 4.41
C LYS A 25 8.48 25.01 5.11
N GLN A 26 8.06 24.97 6.37
CA GLN A 26 8.05 23.75 7.19
C GLN A 26 6.66 23.26 7.55
N LYS A 27 5.60 24.04 7.26
CA LYS A 27 4.23 23.74 7.68
C LYS A 27 3.23 24.09 6.61
N LEU A 28 2.41 23.12 6.21
CA LEU A 28 1.21 23.30 5.42
C LEU A 28 0.01 23.25 6.37
N GLU A 29 -0.74 24.32 6.46
CA GLU A 29 -1.98 24.37 7.23
C GLU A 29 -3.14 23.84 6.40
N VAL A 30 -4.04 23.11 7.07
CA VAL A 30 -5.30 22.62 6.52
C VAL A 30 -6.43 23.34 7.21
N LEU A 31 -7.32 23.89 6.39
CA LEU A 31 -8.40 24.75 6.85
C LEU A 31 -9.74 24.02 6.85
N LEU A 32 -10.54 24.29 7.87
CA LEU A 32 -11.94 23.90 7.96
C LEU A 32 -12.77 25.17 8.17
N HIS A 33 -13.73 25.44 7.29
CA HIS A 33 -14.52 26.69 7.29
C HIS A 33 -13.64 27.96 7.32
N GLY A 34 -12.53 27.94 6.58
CA GLY A 34 -11.60 29.06 6.49
C GLY A 34 -10.70 29.26 7.72
N GLN A 35 -10.75 28.38 8.72
CA GLN A 35 -9.91 28.42 9.92
C GLN A 35 -8.90 27.26 9.92
N PRO A 36 -7.61 27.48 10.24
CA PRO A 36 -6.63 26.43 10.33
C PRO A 36 -6.93 25.52 11.53
N VAL A 37 -7.16 24.23 11.27
CA VAL A 37 -7.47 23.20 12.28
C VAL A 37 -6.39 22.14 12.39
N LEU A 38 -5.58 21.96 11.34
CA LEU A 38 -4.47 21.03 11.28
C LEU A 38 -3.25 21.70 10.66
N TYR A 39 -2.06 21.14 10.92
CA TYR A 39 -0.94 21.39 10.03
C TYR A 39 -0.19 20.10 9.73
N VAL A 40 0.44 20.04 8.57
CA VAL A 40 1.29 18.93 8.12
C VAL A 40 2.74 19.39 8.10
N SER A 41 3.65 18.58 8.67
CA SER A 41 5.09 18.81 8.67
C SER A 41 5.75 18.39 7.34
N THR A 42 7.02 18.71 7.18
CA THR A 42 7.85 18.25 6.05
C THR A 42 8.15 16.75 6.05
N THR A 43 7.82 16.06 7.15
CA THR A 43 7.99 14.61 7.35
C THR A 43 6.68 13.83 7.32
N SER A 44 5.60 14.44 6.79
CA SER A 44 4.23 13.94 6.73
C SER A 44 3.45 13.87 8.04
N ASP A 45 4.07 14.20 9.18
CA ASP A 45 3.34 14.20 10.45
C ASP A 45 2.21 15.25 10.44
N VAL A 46 1.03 14.85 10.87
CA VAL A 46 -0.15 15.69 10.97
C VAL A 46 -0.45 16.03 12.42
N PHE A 47 -0.71 17.28 12.69
CA PHE A 47 -0.96 17.78 14.04
C PHE A 47 -2.27 18.56 14.11
N LEU A 48 -3.11 18.24 15.09
CA LEU A 48 -4.30 19.00 15.42
C LEU A 48 -3.92 20.34 16.09
N LEU A 49 -4.48 21.42 15.60
CA LEU A 49 -4.40 22.72 16.29
C LEU A 49 -5.49 22.83 17.38
N PRO A 50 -5.32 23.70 18.39
CA PRO A 50 -6.30 23.84 19.46
C PRO A 50 -7.73 24.13 18.97
N ALA A 51 -7.89 24.81 17.83
CA ALA A 51 -9.18 25.08 17.19
C ALA A 51 -9.90 23.81 16.72
N GLY A 52 -9.14 22.77 16.30
CA GLY A 52 -9.67 21.49 15.82
C GLY A 52 -9.87 20.44 16.91
N SER A 53 -9.23 20.58 18.07
CA SER A 53 -9.11 19.51 19.09
C SER A 53 -10.44 19.04 19.72
N LYS A 54 -11.54 19.76 19.51
CA LYS A 54 -12.87 19.44 20.05
C LYS A 54 -13.91 19.17 18.97
N SER A 55 -13.53 19.14 17.70
CA SER A 55 -14.42 18.97 16.56
C SER A 55 -14.31 17.55 16.00
N GLU A 56 -15.43 16.85 15.93
CA GLU A 56 -15.51 15.53 15.28
C GLU A 56 -15.13 15.64 13.79
N GLU A 57 -15.63 16.67 13.12
CA GLU A 57 -15.30 16.96 11.71
C GLU A 57 -13.80 17.19 11.50
N ALA A 58 -13.11 17.86 12.43
CA ALA A 58 -11.66 18.01 12.38
C ALA A 58 -10.91 16.69 12.64
N SER A 59 -11.49 15.78 13.45
CA SER A 59 -10.94 14.44 13.67
C SER A 59 -11.06 13.57 12.42
N GLU A 60 -12.18 13.58 11.73
CA GLU A 60 -12.36 12.91 10.45
C GLU A 60 -11.42 13.47 9.38
N LEU A 61 -11.30 14.80 9.32
CA LEU A 61 -10.37 15.48 8.42
C LEU A 61 -8.93 15.09 8.71
N TYR A 62 -8.55 14.94 9.99
CA TYR A 62 -7.22 14.48 10.40
C TYR A 62 -6.86 13.14 9.77
N HIS A 63 -7.72 12.13 9.90
CA HIS A 63 -7.45 10.79 9.36
C HIS A 63 -7.32 10.79 7.84
N ARG A 64 -8.17 11.55 7.16
CA ARG A 64 -8.12 11.70 5.71
C ARG A 64 -6.84 12.41 5.27
N VAL A 65 -6.48 13.52 5.91
CA VAL A 65 -5.26 14.28 5.61
C VAL A 65 -4.02 13.45 5.89
N ALA A 66 -3.99 12.68 6.98
CA ALA A 66 -2.85 11.81 7.33
C ALA A 66 -2.61 10.75 6.24
N ALA A 67 -3.66 10.08 5.78
CA ALA A 67 -3.54 9.09 4.71
C ALA A 67 -2.99 9.70 3.40
N VAL A 68 -3.49 10.87 3.01
CA VAL A 68 -3.01 11.57 1.80
C VAL A 68 -1.59 12.08 1.98
N ALA A 69 -1.26 12.63 3.15
CA ALA A 69 0.08 13.15 3.45
C ALA A 69 1.15 12.06 3.37
N ASP A 70 0.89 10.89 3.95
CA ASP A 70 1.80 9.76 3.93
C ASP A 70 1.99 9.21 2.51
N GLU A 71 0.90 9.03 1.75
CA GLU A 71 0.97 8.58 0.36
C GLU A 71 1.80 9.54 -0.50
N VAL A 72 1.51 10.85 -0.42
CA VAL A 72 2.24 11.87 -1.18
C VAL A 72 3.71 11.93 -0.79
N TYR A 73 4.01 11.84 0.51
CA TYR A 73 5.38 11.82 1.01
C TYR A 73 6.17 10.62 0.47
N GLU A 74 5.55 9.43 0.51
CA GLU A 74 6.15 8.19 0.02
C GLU A 74 6.57 8.35 -1.45
N TYR A 75 5.63 8.67 -2.34
CA TYR A 75 5.97 8.67 -3.76
C TYR A 75 6.84 9.85 -4.19
N VAL A 76 6.69 11.02 -3.59
CA VAL A 76 7.57 12.16 -3.89
C VAL A 76 9.01 11.85 -3.49
N LYS A 77 9.21 11.23 -2.34
CA LYS A 77 10.52 10.80 -1.85
C LYS A 77 11.15 9.72 -2.74
N VAL A 78 10.37 8.69 -3.09
CA VAL A 78 10.84 7.60 -3.95
C VAL A 78 11.21 8.13 -5.33
N LEU A 79 10.36 8.96 -5.94
CA LEU A 79 10.63 9.55 -7.26
C LEU A 79 11.90 10.39 -7.29
N GLN A 80 12.19 11.15 -6.25
CA GLN A 80 13.41 11.97 -6.23
C GLN A 80 14.70 11.16 -6.23
N GLY A 81 14.69 9.99 -5.57
CA GLY A 81 15.84 9.08 -5.52
C GLY A 81 15.92 8.09 -6.68
N ALA A 82 14.84 7.90 -7.42
CA ALA A 82 14.76 6.88 -8.46
C ALA A 82 15.54 7.27 -9.74
N PRO A 83 16.23 6.31 -10.39
CA PRO A 83 16.90 6.54 -11.68
C PRO A 83 15.88 6.72 -12.80
N LEU A 84 16.28 7.35 -13.90
CA LEU A 84 15.50 7.38 -15.12
C LEU A 84 15.36 5.98 -15.71
N LEU A 85 14.16 5.68 -16.20
CA LEU A 85 13.88 4.43 -16.92
C LEU A 85 14.32 4.57 -18.38
N HIS A 86 15.44 3.94 -18.72
CA HIS A 86 15.97 3.96 -20.08
C HIS A 86 15.51 2.75 -20.88
N VAL A 87 14.55 2.94 -21.77
CA VAL A 87 14.04 1.90 -22.67
C VAL A 87 13.80 2.46 -24.08
N SER A 88 13.90 1.59 -25.08
CA SER A 88 13.67 1.97 -26.45
C SER A 88 12.24 2.48 -26.66
N ARG A 89 12.09 3.60 -27.37
CA ARG A 89 10.81 4.23 -27.75
C ARG A 89 9.99 4.83 -26.59
N LEU A 90 10.57 5.01 -25.42
CA LEU A 90 9.97 5.80 -24.34
C LEU A 90 10.57 7.21 -24.42
N ASN A 91 9.75 8.19 -24.73
CA ASN A 91 10.20 9.58 -24.90
C ASN A 91 9.99 10.41 -23.62
N GLU A 92 9.19 9.91 -22.69
CA GLU A 92 8.89 10.60 -21.44
C GLU A 92 9.85 10.20 -20.33
N ASP A 93 10.16 11.14 -19.44
CA ASP A 93 11.10 10.99 -18.35
C ASP A 93 10.50 10.22 -17.16
N PHE A 94 10.13 8.96 -17.39
CA PHE A 94 9.72 8.08 -16.31
C PHE A 94 10.92 7.65 -15.46
N ARG A 95 10.71 7.57 -14.15
CA ARG A 95 11.68 7.04 -13.19
C ARG A 95 11.29 5.63 -12.80
N LEU A 96 12.29 4.77 -12.68
CA LEU A 96 12.13 3.38 -12.27
C LEU A 96 11.95 3.29 -10.75
N LEU A 97 10.75 2.98 -10.29
CA LEU A 97 10.42 2.89 -8.87
C LEU A 97 10.61 1.47 -8.34
N ALA A 98 10.24 0.46 -9.13
CA ALA A 98 10.46 -0.94 -8.79
C ALA A 98 10.59 -1.81 -10.06
N ASP A 99 11.37 -2.90 -9.95
CA ASP A 99 11.61 -3.89 -10.99
C ASP A 99 11.73 -5.28 -10.34
N PHE A 100 10.73 -6.12 -10.59
CA PHE A 100 10.70 -7.49 -10.06
C PHE A 100 9.81 -8.39 -10.92
N GLY A 101 10.12 -9.68 -11.00
CA GLY A 101 9.28 -10.69 -11.67
C GLY A 101 8.93 -10.37 -13.13
N GLY A 102 9.77 -9.58 -13.82
CA GLY A 102 9.50 -9.13 -15.19
C GLY A 102 8.55 -7.94 -15.29
N ALA A 103 8.01 -7.44 -14.17
CA ALA A 103 7.18 -6.24 -14.11
C ALA A 103 8.00 -5.02 -13.68
N VAL A 104 7.57 -3.85 -14.13
CA VAL A 104 8.14 -2.54 -13.81
C VAL A 104 7.05 -1.65 -13.23
N LEU A 105 7.35 -0.98 -12.12
CA LEU A 105 6.62 0.18 -11.64
C LEU A 105 7.44 1.42 -11.94
N ALA A 106 6.85 2.39 -12.61
CA ALA A 106 7.49 3.66 -12.93
C ALA A 106 6.56 4.84 -12.63
N GLY A 107 7.17 6.00 -12.44
CA GLY A 107 6.43 7.23 -12.19
C GLY A 107 7.14 8.44 -12.77
N ARG A 108 6.39 9.51 -12.99
CA ARG A 108 6.91 10.82 -13.41
C ARG A 108 6.06 11.97 -12.87
N GLU A 109 6.65 13.14 -12.74
CA GLU A 109 5.88 14.38 -12.61
C GLU A 109 5.34 14.76 -13.99
N ARG A 110 4.07 15.15 -14.05
CA ARG A 110 3.44 15.65 -15.29
C ARG A 110 3.74 17.13 -15.47
N GLU A 111 3.89 17.53 -16.72
CA GLU A 111 4.09 18.93 -17.06
C GLU A 111 2.94 19.83 -16.55
N ASN A 112 3.25 21.10 -16.32
CA ASN A 112 2.30 22.14 -15.90
C ASN A 112 1.59 21.86 -14.57
N SER A 113 2.30 21.26 -13.60
CA SER A 113 1.78 21.01 -12.25
C SER A 113 0.51 20.15 -12.20
N ARG A 114 0.33 19.24 -13.18
CA ARG A 114 -0.79 18.28 -13.22
C ARG A 114 -0.61 17.11 -12.27
N GLY A 115 0.33 17.21 -11.33
CA GLY A 115 0.66 16.15 -10.39
C GLY A 115 1.53 15.06 -11.01
N TYR A 116 1.36 13.85 -10.53
CA TYR A 116 2.18 12.70 -10.91
C TYR A 116 1.39 11.71 -11.76
N GLN A 117 2.12 10.85 -12.47
CA GLN A 117 1.58 9.73 -13.22
C GLN A 117 2.39 8.48 -12.90
N PHE A 118 1.68 7.40 -12.59
CA PHE A 118 2.26 6.09 -12.33
C PHE A 118 1.83 5.10 -13.38
N VAL A 119 2.72 4.18 -13.71
CA VAL A 119 2.50 3.16 -14.75
C VAL A 119 3.15 1.87 -14.31
N THR A 120 2.50 0.74 -14.62
CA THR A 120 3.15 -0.56 -14.59
C THR A 120 3.33 -1.07 -16.01
N TRP A 121 4.47 -1.69 -16.29
CA TRP A 121 4.80 -2.33 -17.57
C TRP A 121 5.33 -3.74 -17.34
N ILE A 122 5.38 -4.51 -18.41
CA ILE A 122 6.11 -5.77 -18.47
C ILE A 122 7.33 -5.58 -19.37
N TRP A 123 8.50 -6.04 -18.93
CA TRP A 123 9.69 -6.11 -19.76
C TRP A 123 9.47 -7.04 -20.97
N ASN A 124 9.99 -6.66 -22.11
CA ASN A 124 10.17 -7.63 -23.18
C ASN A 124 11.29 -8.63 -22.82
N TYR A 125 11.41 -9.70 -23.61
CA TYR A 125 12.33 -10.80 -23.33
C TYR A 125 13.78 -10.36 -23.10
N ASN A 126 14.27 -9.40 -23.86
CA ASN A 126 15.65 -8.91 -23.77
C ASN A 126 15.83 -7.70 -22.86
N ARG A 127 14.78 -7.25 -22.16
CA ARG A 127 14.75 -6.09 -21.26
C ARG A 127 15.19 -4.76 -21.90
N GLN A 128 15.08 -4.64 -23.24
CA GLN A 128 15.37 -3.40 -23.97
C GLN A 128 14.14 -2.55 -24.22
N GLY A 129 12.97 -3.08 -23.98
CA GLY A 129 11.70 -2.42 -24.14
C GLY A 129 10.65 -2.90 -23.14
N ILE A 130 9.57 -2.17 -23.09
CA ILE A 130 8.42 -2.41 -22.21
C ILE A 130 7.14 -2.53 -23.03
N SER A 131 6.16 -3.24 -22.49
CA SER A 131 4.85 -3.46 -23.10
C SER A 131 3.76 -3.58 -22.04
N HIS A 132 2.50 -3.66 -22.47
CA HIS A 132 1.34 -3.89 -21.61
C HIS A 132 1.25 -2.87 -20.46
N GLY A 133 1.30 -1.57 -20.81
CA GLY A 133 1.23 -0.47 -19.84
C GLY A 133 -0.17 -0.32 -19.21
N HIS A 134 -0.22 -0.28 -17.89
CA HIS A 134 -1.39 0.13 -17.13
C HIS A 134 -1.11 1.48 -16.48
N TYR A 135 -1.91 2.50 -16.81
CA TYR A 135 -1.71 3.88 -16.40
C TYR A 135 -2.66 4.23 -15.25
N TYR A 136 -2.11 4.76 -14.16
CA TYR A 136 -2.84 5.00 -12.91
C TYR A 136 -2.99 6.48 -12.58
N GLU A 137 -2.59 7.38 -13.48
CA GLU A 137 -2.55 8.81 -13.21
C GLU A 137 -1.88 9.08 -11.84
N GLY A 138 -2.51 9.84 -10.94
CA GLY A 138 -1.99 10.09 -9.60
C GLY A 138 -2.24 9.00 -8.56
N ASN A 139 -2.86 7.86 -8.92
CA ASN A 139 -3.20 6.80 -7.97
C ASN A 139 -2.01 5.85 -7.76
N TYR A 140 -1.11 6.24 -6.86
CA TYR A 140 0.10 5.47 -6.54
C TYR A 140 -0.21 4.12 -5.88
N GLN A 141 -1.24 4.05 -5.02
CA GLN A 141 -1.61 2.81 -4.34
C GLN A 141 -2.11 1.75 -5.34
N ALA A 142 -2.96 2.14 -6.28
CA ALA A 142 -3.43 1.22 -7.33
C ALA A 142 -2.27 0.76 -8.22
N ALA A 143 -1.31 1.63 -8.53
CA ALA A 143 -0.12 1.26 -9.29
C ALA A 143 0.76 0.26 -8.53
N LYS A 144 0.97 0.45 -7.21
CA LYS A 144 1.70 -0.50 -6.35
C LYS A 144 1.00 -1.86 -6.31
N GLN A 145 -0.32 -1.86 -6.14
CA GLN A 145 -1.11 -3.09 -6.08
C GLN A 145 -1.02 -3.87 -7.41
N ASP A 146 -1.18 -3.19 -8.54
CA ASP A 146 -1.05 -3.84 -9.85
C ASP A 146 0.37 -4.37 -10.08
N PHE A 147 1.39 -3.60 -9.71
CA PHE A 147 2.78 -4.06 -9.76
C PHE A 147 2.98 -5.34 -8.92
N ALA A 148 2.48 -5.38 -7.69
CA ALA A 148 2.61 -6.54 -6.82
C ALA A 148 1.98 -7.80 -7.42
N VAL A 149 0.82 -7.67 -8.08
CA VAL A 149 0.17 -8.78 -8.79
C VAL A 149 0.95 -9.18 -10.04
N ARG A 150 1.32 -8.22 -10.88
CA ARG A 150 1.99 -8.47 -12.17
C ARG A 150 3.40 -9.03 -12.00
N SER A 151 4.07 -8.66 -10.94
CA SER A 151 5.40 -9.17 -10.57
C SER A 151 5.37 -10.54 -9.90
N GLY A 152 4.19 -11.04 -9.51
CA GLY A 152 4.03 -12.29 -8.79
C GLY A 152 4.36 -12.22 -7.30
N LEU A 153 4.54 -11.01 -6.74
CA LEU A 153 4.73 -10.83 -5.29
C LEU A 153 3.51 -11.24 -4.50
N ILE A 154 2.31 -10.99 -5.04
CA ILE A 154 1.04 -11.45 -4.48
C ILE A 154 0.19 -12.11 -5.58
N SER A 155 -0.58 -13.12 -5.22
CA SER A 155 -1.58 -13.70 -6.10
C SER A 155 -2.83 -12.80 -6.17
N ARG A 156 -3.45 -12.69 -7.35
CA ARG A 156 -4.73 -11.99 -7.48
C ARG A 156 -5.81 -12.56 -6.53
N ALA A 157 -5.76 -13.86 -6.24
CA ALA A 157 -6.66 -14.52 -5.30
C ALA A 157 -6.48 -14.07 -3.83
N GLN A 158 -5.40 -13.38 -3.51
CA GLN A 158 -5.16 -12.78 -2.18
C GLN A 158 -5.71 -11.35 -2.04
N LEU A 159 -6.27 -10.79 -3.11
CA LEU A 159 -6.92 -9.49 -3.08
C LEU A 159 -8.41 -9.68 -2.87
N PHE A 160 -8.94 -9.04 -1.85
CA PHE A 160 -10.38 -8.99 -1.60
C PHE A 160 -10.96 -7.70 -2.17
N SER A 161 -12.14 -7.80 -2.80
CA SER A 161 -12.90 -6.61 -3.14
C SER A 161 -13.51 -5.97 -1.87
N PRO A 162 -13.94 -4.70 -1.91
CA PRO A 162 -14.64 -4.07 -0.79
C PRO A 162 -15.87 -4.87 -0.35
N GLU A 163 -16.59 -5.48 -1.28
CA GLU A 163 -17.77 -6.31 -1.01
C GLU A 163 -17.37 -7.61 -0.30
N GLN A 164 -16.29 -8.26 -0.73
CA GLN A 164 -15.75 -9.45 -0.07
C GLN A 164 -15.24 -9.14 1.34
N LEU A 165 -14.57 -8.00 1.53
CA LEU A 165 -14.14 -7.56 2.86
C LEU A 165 -15.33 -7.28 3.77
N ALA A 166 -16.38 -6.62 3.26
CA ALA A 166 -17.60 -6.38 4.01
C ALA A 166 -18.31 -7.67 4.41
N GLU A 167 -18.29 -8.69 3.54
CA GLU A 167 -18.87 -10.01 3.85
C GLU A 167 -18.04 -10.76 4.90
N LEU A 168 -16.71 -10.74 4.78
CA LEU A 168 -15.82 -11.31 5.78
C LEU A 168 -16.01 -10.64 7.15
N TYR A 169 -16.15 -9.31 7.16
CA TYR A 169 -16.41 -8.56 8.40
C TYR A 169 -17.72 -9.00 9.05
N ARG A 170 -18.83 -9.04 8.28
CA ARG A 170 -20.14 -9.50 8.78
C ARG A 170 -20.09 -10.94 9.31
N ALA A 171 -19.40 -11.83 8.57
CA ALA A 171 -19.26 -13.23 9.00
C ALA A 171 -18.45 -13.33 10.30
N THR A 172 -17.42 -12.54 10.45
CA THR A 172 -16.60 -12.51 11.68
C THR A 172 -17.38 -11.93 12.87
N ASP A 173 -18.13 -10.85 12.63
CA ASP A 173 -18.96 -10.19 13.64
C ASP A 173 -20.06 -11.14 14.15
N PHE A 174 -20.76 -11.83 13.23
CA PHE A 174 -21.72 -12.86 13.56
C PHE A 174 -21.11 -14.00 14.39
N LEU A 175 -19.90 -14.47 14.04
CA LEU A 175 -19.23 -15.53 14.81
C LEU A 175 -18.79 -15.07 16.21
N LEU A 176 -18.48 -13.79 16.38
CA LEU A 176 -18.12 -13.21 17.67
C LEU A 176 -19.33 -12.95 18.56
N GLU A 177 -20.49 -12.61 17.97
CA GLU A 177 -21.73 -12.32 18.72
C GLU A 177 -22.58 -13.56 18.98
N GLU A 178 -22.68 -14.48 18.02
CA GLU A 178 -23.58 -15.65 18.04
C GLU A 178 -22.83 -16.98 17.89
N GLY A 179 -21.50 -16.95 17.79
CA GLY A 179 -20.67 -18.15 17.68
C GLY A 179 -20.72 -19.04 18.93
N PRO A 180 -20.43 -20.35 18.83
CA PRO A 180 -20.38 -21.22 19.99
C PRO A 180 -19.39 -20.71 21.01
N GLU A 181 -19.75 -20.79 22.29
CA GLU A 181 -18.89 -20.41 23.42
C GLU A 181 -17.51 -21.08 23.31
N PRO A 182 -16.40 -20.38 23.62
CA PRO A 182 -15.04 -20.90 23.38
C PRO A 182 -14.64 -22.15 24.17
N ASP A 183 -15.56 -22.76 24.95
CA ASP A 183 -15.33 -23.92 25.80
C ASP A 183 -15.77 -25.26 25.24
N GLU A 184 -16.27 -25.35 24.01
CA GLU A 184 -16.50 -26.66 23.40
C GLU A 184 -15.16 -27.18 22.87
N LYS A 185 -14.42 -27.86 23.76
CA LYS A 185 -13.20 -28.59 23.44
C LYS A 185 -13.45 -29.48 22.24
N LEU A 186 -12.77 -29.20 21.15
CA LEU A 186 -12.60 -30.20 20.09
C LEU A 186 -12.23 -31.54 20.72
N PRO A 187 -12.88 -32.66 20.32
CA PRO A 187 -12.48 -33.96 20.80
C PRO A 187 -10.99 -34.15 20.59
N ASN A 188 -10.31 -34.46 21.67
CA ASN A 188 -8.89 -34.74 21.68
C ASN A 188 -8.66 -36.01 20.88
N ASP A 189 -8.33 -35.92 19.60
CA ASP A 189 -7.78 -37.00 18.83
C ASP A 189 -6.38 -37.33 19.41
N GLN A 190 -6.41 -38.05 20.54
CA GLN A 190 -5.24 -38.79 20.96
C GLN A 190 -5.16 -40.04 20.06
N PRO A 191 -4.08 -40.23 19.32
CA PRO A 191 -3.81 -41.53 18.72
C PRO A 191 -3.60 -42.54 19.84
N ASP A 192 -4.44 -43.58 19.87
CA ASP A 192 -4.31 -44.74 20.75
C ASP A 192 -2.87 -45.30 20.65
N GLY A 193 -2.12 -45.02 21.70
CA GLY A 193 -0.85 -45.68 21.92
C GLY A 193 -1.11 -47.06 22.51
N ASN A 194 -1.01 -48.10 21.70
CA ASN A 194 -0.47 -49.36 22.16
C ASN A 194 -0.48 -50.37 21.00
N GLN A 195 0.68 -50.60 20.42
CA GLN A 195 1.13 -51.94 19.98
C GLN A 195 2.66 -51.89 19.82
N ALA A 196 3.30 -52.09 20.94
CA ALA A 196 4.69 -52.57 20.94
C ALA A 196 4.66 -54.06 20.54
N GLU A 197 4.89 -54.36 19.31
CA GLU A 197 5.16 -55.73 18.86
C GLU A 197 6.66 -55.90 18.70
N THR A 198 7.16 -56.69 19.66
CA THR A 198 8.51 -57.25 19.73
C THR A 198 8.89 -58.01 18.46
N LEU A 199 9.82 -57.49 17.70
CA LEU A 199 10.55 -58.28 16.73
C LEU A 199 11.83 -58.82 17.38
N ARG A 200 11.85 -60.13 17.46
CA ARG A 200 12.98 -60.93 17.91
C ARG A 200 14.13 -60.82 16.93
N GLU A 201 15.28 -60.67 17.49
CA GLU A 201 16.56 -60.95 16.85
C GLU A 201 16.57 -62.39 16.26
N ASP A 202 17.02 -62.55 15.06
CA ASP A 202 17.57 -63.81 14.56
C ASP A 202 18.84 -63.51 13.77
N ASP A 203 19.91 -63.96 14.38
CA ASP A 203 21.29 -64.08 13.88
C ASP A 203 21.37 -65.14 12.78
N SER A 204 22.09 -64.84 11.73
CA SER A 204 22.92 -65.81 11.00
C SER A 204 23.56 -65.16 9.76
N ILE A 205 24.80 -64.63 9.79
CA ILE A 205 26.06 -65.30 9.46
C ILE A 205 26.08 -65.96 8.02
N HIS A 206 26.79 -65.52 7.13
CA HIS A 206 28.17 -65.55 6.65
C HIS A 206 28.26 -65.52 5.08
N PRO A 207 29.43 -65.39 4.52
CA PRO A 207 29.74 -64.59 3.34
C PRO A 207 30.11 -65.40 2.11
N ALA A 208 30.13 -64.75 0.99
CA ALA A 208 31.04 -65.00 -0.11
C ALA A 208 31.11 -63.79 -1.06
#